data_05d74b7ddaea778bc5276184d9005ded
#
_entry.id   05d74b7ddaea778bc5276184d9005ded
#
_cell.length_a   1.000
_cell.length_b   1.000
_cell.length_c   1.000
_cell.angle_alpha   90.00
_cell.angle_beta   90.00
_cell.angle_gamma   90.00
#
_symmetry.space_group_name_H-M   'P 1'
#
loop_
_entity.id
_entity.type
_entity.pdbx_description
1 polymer ?
#
loop_
_entity_poly.entity_id
_entity_poly.type
_entity_poly.pdbx_seq_one_letter_code
_entity_poly.pdbx_strand_id
1 'polypeptide(L)'
;LITSGAALCVLGPDFEFQTTFLQDGDRLVIRGMGDPGLADPELLAKMGTGLDTLLDRIVQLCKEAGASGIREVVLDDRVFDREYVHPDWPREQLHNSYCAQVSGLNFHSNVLNVYVDPPRSQPEAPWLIVKRATKKVTEGETELRLDRDRTEPFTYKLSGNVRYNPDFPVQVTVHEPCVMFGKLIADRVVRDGLAAPGVTAATLPVRLAESGEAMVDGPGTRLLTTVRTPLATVLERCNVHSDNLYAESLCKLMGHRTTGQPGSWSNGTAVMRMQVQQRLGPAFAQDMILADGSGLSRNNRLTPQLLTRWIASLARDPTYGEAFVRSMAEIGEGTLRKRFKNAKLRCEVRGKSGYIRSVRSLSGLVTDRETGQRIAYSILIDNIPAGADARCKEFHEEVVRLIDVYMTGPAPSRK
;
A
#
# COMPACT_ATOMS: atom_id res chain seq x y z
N LEU A 1 -9.18 1.26 -8.57
CA LEU A 1 -10.18 2.34 -8.75
C LEU A 1 -11.50 2.06 -8.04
N ILE A 2 -12.00 0.80 -8.02
CA ILE A 2 -13.18 0.47 -7.20
C ILE A 2 -12.86 0.71 -5.73
N THR A 3 -11.77 0.16 -5.25
CA THR A 3 -11.33 0.24 -3.84
C THR A 3 -11.13 1.69 -3.40
N SER A 4 -10.39 2.48 -4.15
CA SER A 4 -10.10 3.88 -3.82
C SER A 4 -11.35 4.77 -3.85
N GLY A 5 -12.24 4.54 -4.82
CA GLY A 5 -13.51 5.26 -4.88
C GLY A 5 -14.48 4.86 -3.76
N ALA A 6 -14.58 3.57 -3.44
CA ALA A 6 -15.38 3.11 -2.32
C ALA A 6 -14.84 3.63 -0.97
N ALA A 7 -13.52 3.69 -0.82
CA ALA A 7 -12.88 4.25 0.37
C ALA A 7 -13.24 5.73 0.59
N LEU A 8 -13.24 6.54 -0.47
CA LEU A 8 -13.72 7.93 -0.39
C LEU A 8 -15.18 8.02 0.06
N CYS A 9 -16.04 7.14 -0.46
CA CYS A 9 -17.46 7.13 -0.08
C CYS A 9 -17.67 6.71 1.38
N VAL A 10 -16.88 5.76 1.90
CA VAL A 10 -17.05 5.21 3.27
C VAL A 10 -16.34 6.03 4.32
N LEU A 11 -15.13 6.51 4.02
CA LEU A 11 -14.26 7.16 4.99
C LEU A 11 -14.35 8.71 4.94
N GLY A 12 -14.70 9.25 3.77
CA GLY A 12 -14.65 10.70 3.52
C GLY A 12 -13.24 11.17 3.10
N PRO A 13 -13.16 12.33 2.38
CA PRO A 13 -11.88 12.81 1.83
C PRO A 13 -10.89 13.27 2.92
N ASP A 14 -11.40 13.73 4.08
CA ASP A 14 -10.60 14.26 5.19
C ASP A 14 -10.17 13.19 6.20
N PHE A 15 -10.41 11.91 5.90
CA PHE A 15 -10.05 10.81 6.78
C PHE A 15 -8.53 10.71 6.93
N GLU A 16 -8.08 10.41 8.17
CA GLU A 16 -6.69 10.11 8.48
C GLU A 16 -6.56 8.73 9.12
N PHE A 17 -5.65 7.91 8.59
CA PHE A 17 -5.18 6.72 9.30
C PHE A 17 -4.38 7.13 10.53
N GLN A 18 -4.41 6.32 11.58
CA GLN A 18 -3.75 6.61 12.83
C GLN A 18 -3.00 5.39 13.35
N THR A 19 -1.79 5.61 13.83
CA THR A 19 -1.06 4.68 14.69
C THR A 19 -0.83 5.37 16.02
N THR A 20 -1.45 4.85 17.07
CA THR A 20 -1.53 5.50 18.39
C THR A 20 -0.66 4.77 19.40
N PHE A 21 0.13 5.52 20.15
CA PHE A 21 0.99 5.04 21.23
C PHE A 21 0.37 5.42 22.57
N LEU A 22 0.11 4.42 23.40
CA LEU A 22 -0.55 4.57 24.67
C LEU A 22 0.31 3.94 25.77
N GLN A 23 0.27 4.50 26.96
CA GLN A 23 0.78 3.80 28.15
C GLN A 23 -0.38 3.40 29.04
N ASP A 24 -0.44 2.11 29.40
CA ASP A 24 -1.38 1.55 30.35
C ASP A 24 -0.60 0.78 31.43
N GLY A 25 -0.46 1.40 32.60
CA GLY A 25 0.42 0.89 33.64
C GLY A 25 1.88 0.81 33.18
N ASP A 26 2.45 -0.36 33.19
CA ASP A 26 3.80 -0.65 32.71
C ASP A 26 3.86 -1.18 31.26
N ARG A 27 2.74 -1.11 30.53
CA ARG A 27 2.65 -1.51 29.13
C ARG A 27 2.70 -0.31 28.20
N LEU A 28 3.53 -0.39 27.14
CA LEU A 28 3.44 0.45 25.96
C LEU A 28 2.55 -0.25 24.95
N VAL A 29 1.38 0.32 24.67
CA VAL A 29 0.45 -0.23 23.68
C VAL A 29 0.55 0.56 22.39
N ILE A 30 0.82 -0.12 21.28
CA ILE A 30 0.86 0.45 19.94
C ILE A 30 -0.38 -0.05 19.19
N ARG A 31 -1.35 0.86 18.98
CA ARG A 31 -2.60 0.54 18.30
C ARG A 31 -2.58 1.01 16.87
N GLY A 32 -2.72 0.08 15.94
CA GLY A 32 -2.84 0.33 14.51
C GLY A 32 -4.29 0.51 14.06
N MET A 33 -4.48 1.32 13.02
CA MET A 33 -5.74 1.47 12.28
C MET A 33 -5.58 0.95 10.84
N GLY A 34 -4.63 0.05 10.61
CA GLY A 34 -4.35 -0.48 9.28
C GLY A 34 -3.60 0.50 8.38
N ASP A 35 -2.94 1.51 8.92
CA ASP A 35 -2.21 2.53 8.16
C ASP A 35 -1.10 1.91 7.27
N PRO A 36 -1.22 1.93 5.94
CA PRO A 36 -0.18 1.40 5.06
C PRO A 36 0.98 2.39 4.87
N GLY A 37 0.79 3.67 5.25
CA GLY A 37 1.77 4.73 5.07
C GLY A 37 2.78 4.85 6.20
N LEU A 38 2.58 4.16 7.33
CA LEU A 38 3.49 4.24 8.46
C LEU A 38 4.90 3.79 8.06
N ALA A 39 5.82 4.75 8.10
CA ALA A 39 7.23 4.54 7.72
C ALA A 39 7.44 4.00 6.28
N ASP A 40 6.53 4.28 5.36
CA ASP A 40 6.72 3.95 3.95
C ASP A 40 8.01 4.62 3.43
N PRO A 41 8.95 3.86 2.82
CA PRO A 41 10.25 4.38 2.40
C PRO A 41 10.16 5.54 1.40
N GLU A 42 9.19 5.50 0.48
CA GLU A 42 9.02 6.57 -0.50
C GLU A 42 8.41 7.83 0.13
N LEU A 43 7.49 7.67 1.08
CA LEU A 43 6.94 8.81 1.82
C LEU A 43 8.01 9.46 2.69
N LEU A 44 8.84 8.67 3.38
CA LEU A 44 9.97 9.18 4.15
C LEU A 44 10.96 9.94 3.26
N ALA A 45 11.28 9.39 2.08
CA ALA A 45 12.16 10.06 1.12
C ALA A 45 11.57 11.38 0.61
N LYS A 46 10.25 11.43 0.30
CA LYS A 46 9.55 12.68 -0.07
C LYS A 46 9.59 13.73 1.05
N MET A 47 9.54 13.30 2.31
CA MET A 47 9.63 14.16 3.49
C MET A 47 11.05 14.58 3.84
N GLY A 48 12.08 14.07 3.12
CA GLY A 48 13.50 14.34 3.41
C GLY A 48 13.97 13.74 4.73
N THR A 49 13.33 12.66 5.21
CA THR A 49 13.66 12.01 6.48
C THR A 49 13.99 10.53 6.30
N GLY A 50 14.58 9.91 7.30
CA GLY A 50 14.91 8.49 7.33
C GLY A 50 14.06 7.70 8.33
N LEU A 51 14.10 6.37 8.19
CA LEU A 51 13.38 5.46 9.07
C LEU A 51 13.79 5.64 10.54
N ASP A 52 15.09 5.65 10.83
CA ASP A 52 15.59 5.78 12.19
C ASP A 52 15.19 7.12 12.81
N THR A 53 15.27 8.21 12.05
CA THR A 53 14.83 9.53 12.49
C THR A 53 13.35 9.54 12.87
N LEU A 54 12.48 8.89 12.08
CA LEU A 54 11.06 8.76 12.42
C LEU A 54 10.85 7.97 13.70
N LEU A 55 11.50 6.80 13.82
CA LEU A 55 11.35 5.94 14.99
C LEU A 55 11.87 6.60 16.26
N ASP A 56 13.02 7.28 16.17
CA ASP A 56 13.60 8.05 17.28
C ASP A 56 12.67 9.19 17.71
N ARG A 57 12.07 9.90 16.73
CA ARG A 57 11.10 10.98 17.04
C ARG A 57 9.84 10.44 17.72
N ILE A 58 9.32 9.30 17.29
CA ILE A 58 8.17 8.66 17.95
C ILE A 58 8.48 8.37 19.41
N VAL A 59 9.61 7.72 19.70
CA VAL A 59 9.98 7.36 21.09
C VAL A 59 10.29 8.62 21.91
N GLN A 60 10.90 9.64 21.31
CA GLN A 60 11.12 10.92 21.97
C GLN A 60 9.80 11.60 22.34
N LEU A 61 8.79 11.60 21.46
CA LEU A 61 7.44 12.10 21.77
C LEU A 61 6.78 11.32 22.90
N CYS A 62 6.94 10.00 22.93
CA CYS A 62 6.47 9.19 24.07
C CYS A 62 7.15 9.62 25.38
N LYS A 63 8.45 9.88 25.36
CA LYS A 63 9.22 10.36 26.51
C LYS A 63 8.75 11.74 26.96
N GLU A 64 8.57 12.67 26.03
CA GLU A 64 8.05 14.03 26.29
C GLU A 64 6.65 13.99 26.91
N ALA A 65 5.81 13.00 26.52
CA ALA A 65 4.51 12.75 27.14
C ALA A 65 4.60 12.03 28.50
N GLY A 66 5.82 11.76 28.99
CA GLY A 66 6.11 11.19 30.31
C GLY A 66 6.07 9.67 30.35
N ALA A 67 6.24 8.96 29.22
CA ALA A 67 6.36 7.50 29.21
C ALA A 67 7.58 7.06 30.05
N SER A 68 7.37 6.06 30.92
CA SER A 68 8.43 5.52 31.76
C SER A 68 8.02 4.18 32.38
N GLY A 69 9.00 3.40 32.87
CA GLY A 69 8.76 2.17 33.61
C GLY A 69 8.16 1.04 32.76
N ILE A 70 8.40 1.07 31.44
CA ILE A 70 7.82 0.09 30.50
C ILE A 70 8.44 -1.29 30.71
N ARG A 71 7.58 -2.31 30.85
CA ARG A 71 7.94 -3.73 31.03
C ARG A 71 7.43 -4.62 29.89
N GLU A 72 6.55 -4.12 29.04
CA GLU A 72 5.99 -4.86 27.93
C GLU A 72 5.58 -3.92 26.78
N VAL A 73 5.74 -4.36 25.55
CA VAL A 73 5.21 -3.70 24.34
C VAL A 73 4.09 -4.57 23.75
N VAL A 74 2.89 -4.04 23.74
CA VAL A 74 1.69 -4.71 23.19
C VAL A 74 1.32 -4.10 21.86
N LEU A 75 1.15 -4.93 20.84
CA LEU A 75 0.83 -4.53 19.47
C LEU A 75 -0.64 -4.83 19.19
N ASP A 76 -1.47 -3.82 19.12
CA ASP A 76 -2.91 -3.98 18.87
C ASP A 76 -3.21 -3.78 17.38
N ASP A 77 -3.24 -4.91 16.66
CA ASP A 77 -3.52 -5.02 15.24
C ASP A 77 -4.98 -5.45 14.93
N ARG A 78 -5.83 -5.54 15.95
CA ARG A 78 -7.17 -6.14 15.89
C ARG A 78 -8.21 -5.37 15.10
N VAL A 79 -7.84 -4.20 14.56
CA VAL A 79 -8.67 -3.49 13.57
C VAL A 79 -8.90 -4.35 12.32
N PHE A 80 -7.96 -5.26 12.00
CA PHE A 80 -8.11 -6.28 10.96
C PHE A 80 -8.11 -7.68 11.56
N ASP A 81 -8.64 -8.64 10.79
CA ASP A 81 -8.40 -10.05 11.06
C ASP A 81 -6.90 -10.39 10.86
N ARG A 82 -6.50 -11.54 11.34
CA ARG A 82 -5.11 -12.02 11.20
C ARG A 82 -4.92 -12.96 10.01
N GLU A 83 -5.81 -12.91 9.03
CA GLU A 83 -5.56 -13.46 7.72
C GLU A 83 -4.69 -12.46 6.94
N TYR A 84 -3.36 -12.53 7.13
CA TYR A 84 -2.42 -11.54 6.59
C TYR A 84 -2.17 -11.67 5.08
N VAL A 85 -2.45 -12.84 4.50
CA VAL A 85 -2.20 -13.16 3.09
C VAL A 85 -3.48 -13.71 2.49
N HIS A 86 -3.92 -13.10 1.38
CA HIS A 86 -5.12 -13.55 0.70
C HIS A 86 -4.95 -14.98 0.15
N PRO A 87 -5.92 -15.88 0.37
CA PRO A 87 -5.81 -17.31 -0.01
C PRO A 87 -5.60 -17.54 -1.52
N ASP A 88 -6.13 -16.65 -2.37
CA ASP A 88 -6.02 -16.74 -3.83
C ASP A 88 -4.71 -16.16 -4.39
N TRP A 89 -3.85 -15.57 -3.57
CA TRP A 89 -2.58 -15.05 -4.07
C TRP A 89 -1.61 -16.17 -4.38
N PRO A 90 -0.81 -16.04 -5.48
CA PRO A 90 0.10 -17.11 -5.89
C PRO A 90 1.17 -17.35 -4.84
N ARG A 91 1.22 -18.56 -4.30
CA ARG A 91 2.11 -18.92 -3.18
C ARG A 91 3.59 -18.72 -3.50
N GLU A 92 3.97 -18.94 -4.75
CA GLU A 92 5.34 -18.76 -5.25
C GLU A 92 5.75 -17.28 -5.34
N GLN A 93 4.80 -16.34 -5.25
CA GLN A 93 5.03 -14.90 -5.34
C GLN A 93 4.96 -14.17 -3.99
N LEU A 94 4.65 -14.87 -2.91
CA LEU A 94 4.46 -14.26 -1.57
C LEU A 94 5.72 -13.61 -0.98
N HIS A 95 6.89 -13.80 -1.59
CA HIS A 95 8.11 -13.11 -1.22
C HIS A 95 8.24 -11.73 -1.88
N ASN A 96 7.49 -11.45 -2.94
CA ASN A 96 7.53 -10.17 -3.65
C ASN A 96 6.77 -9.07 -2.89
N SER A 97 7.25 -7.85 -2.96
CA SER A 97 6.68 -6.69 -2.25
C SER A 97 5.20 -6.45 -2.56
N TYR A 98 4.74 -6.75 -3.78
CA TYR A 98 3.33 -6.62 -4.15
C TYR A 98 2.40 -7.68 -3.52
N CYS A 99 2.94 -8.67 -2.82
CA CYS A 99 2.23 -9.65 -2.00
C CYS A 99 2.51 -9.42 -0.50
N ALA A 100 2.86 -8.20 -0.10
CA ALA A 100 3.12 -7.88 1.30
C ALA A 100 1.94 -8.28 2.18
N GLN A 101 2.21 -8.80 3.36
CA GLN A 101 1.20 -9.15 4.35
C GLN A 101 0.39 -7.91 4.74
N VAL A 102 -0.91 -8.07 4.95
CA VAL A 102 -1.84 -6.98 5.29
C VAL A 102 -2.24 -7.09 6.74
N SER A 103 -1.79 -6.16 7.55
CA SER A 103 -1.99 -6.18 9.00
C SER A 103 -2.75 -4.94 9.49
N GLY A 104 -3.38 -5.05 10.64
CA GLY A 104 -3.94 -3.89 11.35
C GLY A 104 -2.87 -2.89 11.82
N LEU A 105 -1.61 -3.31 11.86
CA LEU A 105 -0.46 -2.47 12.17
C LEU A 105 0.63 -2.72 11.12
N ASN A 106 0.55 -2.02 9.98
CA ASN A 106 1.55 -2.07 8.93
C ASN A 106 2.74 -1.17 9.26
N PHE A 107 3.89 -1.48 8.68
CA PHE A 107 5.12 -0.73 8.91
C PHE A 107 6.10 -0.92 7.75
N HIS A 108 6.67 0.17 7.23
CA HIS A 108 7.72 0.14 6.20
C HIS A 108 7.31 -0.67 4.96
N SER A 109 6.07 -0.46 4.48
CA SER A 109 5.43 -1.23 3.39
C SER A 109 5.44 -2.75 3.61
N ASN A 110 5.63 -3.22 4.85
CA ASN A 110 5.76 -4.63 5.25
C ASN A 110 6.84 -5.40 4.48
N VAL A 111 7.93 -4.71 4.12
CA VAL A 111 9.08 -5.28 3.41
C VAL A 111 10.40 -4.97 4.12
N LEU A 112 11.38 -5.84 3.87
CA LEU A 112 12.78 -5.60 4.17
C LEU A 112 13.47 -5.17 2.87
N ASN A 113 14.16 -4.04 2.91
CA ASN A 113 15.03 -3.56 1.85
C ASN A 113 16.46 -4.00 2.12
N VAL A 114 17.12 -4.66 1.17
CA VAL A 114 18.51 -5.10 1.29
C VAL A 114 19.33 -4.47 0.18
N TYR A 115 20.31 -3.66 0.56
CA TYR A 115 21.26 -3.03 -0.34
C TYR A 115 22.50 -3.90 -0.51
N VAL A 116 23.05 -3.90 -1.71
CA VAL A 116 24.22 -4.74 -2.05
C VAL A 116 25.51 -4.00 -1.71
N ASP A 117 25.61 -2.72 -2.11
CA ASP A 117 26.78 -1.88 -1.89
C ASP A 117 26.37 -0.43 -1.63
N PRO A 118 26.69 0.16 -0.46
CA PRO A 118 27.23 -0.53 0.71
C PRO A 118 26.26 -1.57 1.26
N PRO A 119 26.76 -2.70 1.80
CA PRO A 119 25.93 -3.77 2.33
C PRO A 119 25.21 -3.33 3.60
N ARG A 120 23.89 -3.13 3.51
CA ARG A 120 23.01 -2.76 4.63
C ARG A 120 21.61 -3.30 4.40
N SER A 121 20.81 -3.31 5.45
CA SER A 121 19.36 -3.54 5.37
C SER A 121 18.58 -2.33 5.87
N GLN A 122 17.28 -2.27 5.55
CA GLN A 122 16.39 -1.28 6.11
C GLN A 122 15.01 -1.93 6.28
N PRO A 123 14.50 -2.05 7.53
CA PRO A 123 15.19 -1.63 8.78
C PRO A 123 16.48 -2.40 9.06
N GLU A 124 17.28 -1.85 9.99
CA GLU A 124 18.50 -2.48 10.50
C GLU A 124 18.37 -2.66 12.02
N ALA A 125 18.72 -3.86 12.52
CA ALA A 125 18.69 -4.17 13.93
C ALA A 125 19.63 -5.35 14.22
N PRO A 126 20.19 -5.49 15.45
CA PRO A 126 21.11 -6.57 15.81
C PRO A 126 20.49 -7.98 15.68
N TRP A 127 19.17 -8.11 15.85
CA TRP A 127 18.42 -9.36 15.75
C TRP A 127 17.92 -9.65 14.34
N LEU A 128 18.10 -8.73 13.37
CA LEU A 128 17.73 -8.92 11.98
C LEU A 128 18.96 -9.38 11.20
N ILE A 129 18.92 -10.62 10.70
CA ILE A 129 20.06 -11.28 10.08
C ILE A 129 19.88 -11.37 8.57
N VAL A 130 20.83 -10.82 7.82
CA VAL A 130 20.91 -11.00 6.36
C VAL A 130 22.16 -11.79 6.01
N LYS A 131 22.00 -13.10 5.79
CA LYS A 131 23.08 -13.98 5.29
C LYS A 131 23.34 -13.63 3.81
N ARG A 132 24.59 -13.33 3.47
CA ARG A 132 24.98 -12.92 2.11
C ARG A 132 25.77 -14.01 1.41
N ALA A 133 25.29 -14.42 0.25
CA ALA A 133 25.89 -15.45 -0.61
C ALA A 133 25.91 -14.97 -2.08
N THR A 134 26.26 -13.70 -2.29
CA THR A 134 26.37 -13.09 -3.61
C THR A 134 27.77 -13.29 -4.19
N LYS A 135 27.88 -13.41 -5.53
CA LYS A 135 29.14 -13.52 -6.26
C LYS A 135 29.27 -12.35 -7.24
N LYS A 136 30.41 -11.67 -7.26
CA LYS A 136 30.74 -10.70 -8.32
C LYS A 136 31.08 -11.48 -9.60
N VAL A 137 30.50 -11.05 -10.73
CA VAL A 137 30.72 -11.62 -12.06
C VAL A 137 31.08 -10.51 -13.04
N THR A 138 31.86 -10.86 -14.07
CA THR A 138 32.28 -9.93 -15.13
C THR A 138 31.40 -10.00 -16.36
N GLU A 139 30.64 -11.08 -16.51
CA GLU A 139 29.76 -11.36 -17.65
C GLU A 139 28.35 -11.73 -17.16
N GLY A 140 27.35 -11.65 -18.04
CA GLY A 140 25.94 -11.91 -17.71
C GLY A 140 25.23 -10.68 -17.14
N GLU A 141 24.11 -10.88 -16.46
CA GLU A 141 23.32 -9.85 -15.81
C GLU A 141 23.43 -9.95 -14.29
N THR A 142 23.05 -8.88 -13.59
CA THR A 142 22.85 -8.93 -12.14
C THR A 142 21.53 -9.64 -11.85
N GLU A 143 21.63 -10.82 -11.23
CA GLU A 143 20.51 -11.65 -10.82
C GLU A 143 20.57 -11.88 -9.32
N LEU A 144 19.70 -11.25 -8.58
CA LEU A 144 19.64 -11.32 -7.12
C LEU A 144 18.33 -11.92 -6.65
N ARG A 145 18.44 -12.75 -5.65
CA ARG A 145 17.31 -13.36 -4.96
C ARG A 145 17.47 -13.14 -3.45
N LEU A 146 16.41 -12.65 -2.84
CA LEU A 146 16.31 -12.47 -1.40
C LEU A 146 15.19 -13.37 -0.86
N ASP A 147 15.57 -14.37 -0.08
CA ASP A 147 14.66 -15.34 0.51
C ASP A 147 14.54 -15.12 2.02
N ARG A 148 13.36 -15.41 2.56
CA ARG A 148 13.11 -15.51 4.00
C ARG A 148 13.50 -16.90 4.49
N ASP A 149 14.10 -16.99 5.67
CA ASP A 149 14.23 -18.28 6.36
C ASP A 149 12.85 -18.79 6.78
N ARG A 150 12.63 -20.11 6.72
CA ARG A 150 11.35 -20.73 7.04
C ARG A 150 11.15 -21.01 8.51
N THR A 151 12.24 -21.07 9.26
CA THR A 151 12.27 -21.52 10.66
C THR A 151 12.76 -20.44 11.60
N GLU A 152 13.63 -19.56 11.14
CA GLU A 152 14.21 -18.47 11.92
C GLU A 152 13.56 -17.15 11.57
N PRO A 153 12.71 -16.57 12.45
CA PRO A 153 12.12 -15.26 12.25
C PRO A 153 13.21 -14.20 12.03
N PHE A 154 12.94 -13.23 11.15
CA PHE A 154 13.85 -12.11 10.84
C PHE A 154 15.23 -12.52 10.29
N THR A 155 15.37 -13.76 9.80
CA THR A 155 16.54 -14.25 9.08
C THR A 155 16.25 -14.33 7.59
N TYR A 156 17.16 -13.76 6.79
CA TYR A 156 17.04 -13.62 5.34
C TYR A 156 18.33 -14.08 4.67
N LYS A 157 18.24 -14.50 3.39
CA LYS A 157 19.40 -14.89 2.58
C LYS A 157 19.38 -14.16 1.25
N LEU A 158 20.35 -13.25 1.06
CA LEU A 158 20.61 -12.64 -0.24
C LEU A 158 21.63 -13.51 -1.00
N SER A 159 21.25 -13.94 -2.20
CA SER A 159 22.08 -14.79 -3.06
C SER A 159 22.02 -14.35 -4.52
N GLY A 160 22.94 -14.86 -5.34
CA GLY A 160 22.96 -14.63 -6.78
C GLY A 160 24.21 -13.91 -7.28
N ASN A 161 24.14 -13.44 -8.53
CA ASN A 161 25.26 -12.83 -9.23
C ASN A 161 25.11 -11.30 -9.28
N VAL A 162 26.20 -10.58 -9.04
CA VAL A 162 26.29 -9.11 -9.11
C VAL A 162 27.31 -8.73 -10.18
N ARG A 163 26.83 -8.21 -11.30
CA ARG A 163 27.67 -7.59 -12.32
C ARG A 163 27.78 -6.10 -12.09
N TYR A 164 26.63 -5.46 -11.91
CA TYR A 164 26.50 -4.04 -11.59
C TYR A 164 25.75 -3.89 -10.26
N ASN A 165 26.11 -2.88 -9.52
CA ASN A 165 25.40 -2.56 -8.29
C ASN A 165 23.98 -2.08 -8.66
N PRO A 166 22.90 -2.68 -8.09
CA PRO A 166 21.55 -2.22 -8.35
C PRO A 166 21.32 -0.82 -7.80
N ASP A 167 20.65 0.03 -8.55
CA ASP A 167 20.23 1.37 -8.11
C ASP A 167 19.20 1.33 -6.97
N PHE A 168 18.50 0.22 -6.84
CA PHE A 168 17.43 0.01 -5.85
C PHE A 168 17.73 -1.19 -4.96
N PRO A 169 17.20 -1.20 -3.72
CA PRO A 169 17.33 -2.35 -2.85
C PRO A 169 16.60 -3.58 -3.40
N VAL A 170 17.11 -4.76 -3.09
CA VAL A 170 16.36 -6.00 -3.25
C VAL A 170 15.36 -6.09 -2.12
N GLN A 171 14.09 -6.34 -2.43
CA GLN A 171 12.98 -6.35 -1.46
C GLN A 171 12.48 -7.75 -1.19
N VAL A 172 12.08 -8.01 0.03
CA VAL A 172 11.35 -9.21 0.42
C VAL A 172 10.28 -8.86 1.45
N THR A 173 9.14 -9.52 1.38
CA THR A 173 8.06 -9.34 2.37
C THR A 173 8.48 -9.88 3.75
N VAL A 174 8.02 -9.23 4.81
CA VAL A 174 8.24 -9.65 6.20
C VAL A 174 7.09 -10.53 6.67
N HIS A 175 7.38 -11.61 7.41
CA HIS A 175 6.35 -12.51 7.94
C HIS A 175 5.49 -11.90 9.03
N GLU A 176 6.10 -11.11 9.89
CA GLU A 176 5.46 -10.53 11.08
C GLU A 176 5.80 -9.03 11.17
N PRO A 177 5.22 -8.21 10.26
CA PRO A 177 5.56 -6.79 10.20
C PRO A 177 5.27 -6.05 11.48
N CYS A 178 4.18 -6.40 12.18
CA CYS A 178 3.85 -5.85 13.49
C CYS A 178 4.96 -6.11 14.50
N VAL A 179 5.39 -7.37 14.61
CA VAL A 179 6.42 -7.78 15.60
C VAL A 179 7.75 -7.13 15.26
N MET A 180 8.12 -7.04 13.98
CA MET A 180 9.32 -6.30 13.56
C MET A 180 9.26 -4.85 14.03
N PHE A 181 8.15 -4.16 13.80
CA PHE A 181 7.96 -2.78 14.24
C PHE A 181 8.05 -2.66 15.76
N GLY A 182 7.33 -3.52 16.49
CA GLY A 182 7.34 -3.53 17.95
C GLY A 182 8.75 -3.73 18.54
N LYS A 183 9.56 -4.62 17.95
CA LYS A 183 10.95 -4.84 18.36
C LYS A 183 11.83 -3.62 18.12
N LEU A 184 11.67 -2.94 16.97
CA LEU A 184 12.41 -1.71 16.68
C LEU A 184 12.06 -0.57 17.65
N ILE A 185 10.79 -0.51 18.09
CA ILE A 185 10.37 0.44 19.14
C ILE A 185 10.92 0.00 20.50
N ALA A 186 10.87 -1.30 20.85
CA ALA A 186 11.38 -1.82 22.11
C ALA A 186 12.88 -1.54 22.30
N ASP A 187 13.69 -1.72 21.26
CA ASP A 187 15.12 -1.39 21.28
C ASP A 187 15.34 0.08 21.66
N ARG A 188 14.51 0.99 21.13
CA ARG A 188 14.59 2.43 21.42
C ARG A 188 14.05 2.80 22.80
N VAL A 189 12.97 2.15 23.22
CA VAL A 189 12.41 2.30 24.58
C VAL A 189 13.46 2.00 25.65
N VAL A 190 14.25 0.94 25.44
CA VAL A 190 15.36 0.59 26.34
C VAL A 190 16.51 1.58 26.21
N ARG A 191 16.96 1.88 24.99
CA ARG A 191 18.08 2.80 24.72
C ARG A 191 17.84 4.20 25.34
N ASP A 192 16.61 4.71 25.26
CA ASP A 192 16.26 6.06 25.67
C ASP A 192 15.76 6.14 27.12
N GLY A 193 15.85 5.03 27.87
CA GLY A 193 15.58 4.97 29.31
C GLY A 193 14.10 5.02 29.72
N LEU A 194 13.18 4.59 28.81
CA LEU A 194 11.75 4.49 29.11
C LEU A 194 11.39 3.13 29.73
N ALA A 195 12.23 2.12 29.57
CA ALA A 195 12.05 0.81 30.18
C ALA A 195 12.22 0.85 31.70
N ALA A 196 11.59 -0.09 32.40
CA ALA A 196 11.77 -0.26 33.83
C ALA A 196 13.23 -0.67 34.16
N PRO A 197 13.71 -0.36 35.35
CA PRO A 197 15.06 -0.78 35.79
C PRO A 197 15.26 -2.29 35.63
N GLY A 198 16.40 -2.69 35.08
CA GLY A 198 16.77 -4.09 34.85
C GLY A 198 16.20 -4.72 33.59
N VAL A 199 15.33 -4.01 32.84
CA VAL A 199 14.80 -4.46 31.54
C VAL A 199 15.79 -4.11 30.44
N THR A 200 16.09 -5.06 29.57
CA THR A 200 16.98 -4.89 28.40
C THR A 200 16.21 -5.13 27.11
N ALA A 201 16.77 -4.77 25.97
CA ALA A 201 16.15 -5.04 24.66
C ALA A 201 15.91 -6.54 24.42
N ALA A 202 16.73 -7.41 24.98
CA ALA A 202 16.57 -8.86 24.89
C ALA A 202 15.46 -9.41 25.81
N THR A 203 15.14 -8.71 26.89
CA THR A 203 14.19 -9.14 27.92
C THR A 203 12.87 -8.39 27.91
N LEU A 204 12.75 -7.28 27.16
CA LEU A 204 11.50 -6.54 27.00
C LEU A 204 10.55 -7.32 26.07
N PRO A 205 9.45 -7.89 26.59
CA PRO A 205 8.53 -8.66 25.79
C PRO A 205 7.83 -7.79 24.73
N VAL A 206 7.69 -8.32 23.52
CA VAL A 206 6.92 -7.72 22.44
C VAL A 206 5.93 -8.76 21.96
N ARG A 207 4.63 -8.49 22.08
CA ARG A 207 3.58 -9.43 21.68
C ARG A 207 2.41 -8.74 20.98
N LEU A 208 1.64 -9.51 20.23
CA LEU A 208 0.34 -9.10 19.74
C LEU A 208 -0.69 -9.10 20.86
N ALA A 209 -1.63 -8.15 20.83
CA ALA A 209 -2.81 -8.18 21.71
C ALA A 209 -3.63 -9.44 21.46
N GLU A 210 -4.15 -10.07 22.53
CA GLU A 210 -5.03 -11.25 22.40
C GLU A 210 -6.42 -10.84 21.90
N SER A 211 -7.11 -11.75 21.21
CA SER A 211 -8.43 -11.46 20.61
C SER A 211 -9.48 -11.03 21.63
N GLY A 212 -9.43 -11.57 22.83
CA GLY A 212 -10.35 -11.24 23.96
C GLY A 212 -9.81 -10.17 24.91
N GLU A 213 -8.61 -9.64 24.68
CA GLU A 213 -8.01 -8.63 25.58
C GLU A 213 -8.81 -7.33 25.51
N ALA A 214 -9.12 -6.75 26.67
CA ALA A 214 -9.86 -5.52 26.74
C ALA A 214 -9.14 -4.40 25.98
N MET A 215 -9.91 -3.53 25.34
CA MET A 215 -9.33 -2.32 24.72
C MET A 215 -8.77 -1.41 25.80
N VAL A 216 -7.60 -0.85 25.55
CA VAL A 216 -6.89 0.01 26.47
C VAL A 216 -7.43 1.45 26.33
N ASP A 217 -8.62 1.70 26.91
CA ASP A 217 -9.32 3.01 26.85
C ASP A 217 -9.80 3.50 28.24
N GLY A 218 -9.28 2.88 29.32
CA GLY A 218 -9.68 3.16 30.70
C GLY A 218 -9.05 4.43 31.30
N PRO A 219 -9.55 4.85 32.47
CA PRO A 219 -9.07 6.07 33.15
C PRO A 219 -7.58 6.09 33.52
N GLY A 220 -6.90 4.93 33.49
CA GLY A 220 -5.45 4.79 33.72
C GLY A 220 -4.61 4.87 32.46
N THR A 221 -5.22 4.91 31.28
CA THR A 221 -4.53 4.94 30.00
C THR A 221 -4.15 6.35 29.61
N ARG A 222 -2.87 6.54 29.28
CA ARG A 222 -2.34 7.81 28.81
C ARG A 222 -2.00 7.74 27.34
N LEU A 223 -2.56 8.67 26.55
CA LEU A 223 -2.13 8.92 25.18
C LEU A 223 -0.73 9.56 25.20
N LEU A 224 0.22 8.94 24.51
CA LEU A 224 1.58 9.44 24.38
C LEU A 224 1.79 10.22 23.08
N THR A 225 1.46 9.61 21.95
CA THR A 225 1.53 10.26 20.63
C THR A 225 0.67 9.53 19.61
N THR A 226 0.41 10.17 18.47
CA THR A 226 -0.28 9.56 17.32
C THR A 226 0.43 9.95 16.03
N VAL A 227 0.79 8.97 15.23
CA VAL A 227 1.25 9.17 13.85
C VAL A 227 0.03 9.12 12.94
N ARG A 228 -0.04 10.03 11.95
CA ARG A 228 -1.19 10.17 11.06
C ARG A 228 -0.77 10.12 9.61
N THR A 229 -1.57 9.44 8.78
CA THR A 229 -1.43 9.41 7.33
C THR A 229 -2.74 9.82 6.69
N PRO A 230 -2.81 10.96 5.96
CA PRO A 230 -4.02 11.39 5.28
C PRO A 230 -4.48 10.39 4.22
N LEU A 231 -5.79 10.20 4.08
CA LEU A 231 -6.37 9.34 3.03
C LEU A 231 -5.90 9.75 1.63
N ALA A 232 -5.75 11.04 1.36
CA ALA A 232 -5.25 11.53 0.07
C ALA A 232 -3.88 10.93 -0.29
N THR A 233 -2.97 10.84 0.68
CA THR A 233 -1.65 10.19 0.51
C THR A 233 -1.80 8.68 0.23
N VAL A 234 -2.71 8.02 0.95
CA VAL A 234 -2.98 6.59 0.76
C VAL A 234 -3.56 6.32 -0.63
N LEU A 235 -4.48 7.17 -1.11
CA LEU A 235 -5.06 7.05 -2.44
C LEU A 235 -4.02 7.30 -3.55
N GLU A 236 -3.13 8.29 -3.38
CA GLU A 236 -2.03 8.56 -4.31
C GLU A 236 -1.13 7.32 -4.44
N ARG A 237 -0.65 6.78 -3.32
CA ARG A 237 0.18 5.57 -3.32
C ARG A 237 -0.54 4.38 -3.97
N CYS A 238 -1.81 4.18 -3.66
CA CYS A 238 -2.65 3.13 -4.23
C CYS A 238 -2.78 3.26 -5.75
N ASN A 239 -3.08 4.46 -6.26
CA ASN A 239 -3.46 4.64 -7.67
C ASN A 239 -2.28 5.08 -8.56
N VAL A 240 -1.43 6.02 -8.13
CA VAL A 240 -0.28 6.50 -8.92
C VAL A 240 0.83 5.46 -8.96
N HIS A 241 1.16 4.89 -7.78
CA HIS A 241 2.26 3.92 -7.66
C HIS A 241 1.80 2.46 -7.78
N SER A 242 0.47 2.22 -7.74
CA SER A 242 -0.11 0.86 -7.83
C SER A 242 0.31 -0.05 -6.68
N ASP A 243 0.38 0.50 -5.47
CA ASP A 243 0.78 -0.25 -4.29
C ASP A 243 -0.39 -1.11 -3.77
N ASN A 244 -0.18 -2.43 -3.74
CA ASN A 244 -1.22 -3.38 -3.35
C ASN A 244 -1.54 -3.31 -1.86
N LEU A 245 -0.52 -3.15 -0.99
CA LEU A 245 -0.74 -3.05 0.46
C LEU A 245 -1.72 -1.93 0.80
N TYR A 246 -1.62 -0.80 0.09
CA TYR A 246 -2.50 0.34 0.28
C TYR A 246 -3.95 0.02 -0.12
N ALA A 247 -4.14 -0.65 -1.25
CA ALA A 247 -5.46 -1.08 -1.70
C ALA A 247 -6.09 -2.09 -0.75
N GLU A 248 -5.32 -3.05 -0.25
CA GLU A 248 -5.80 -4.06 0.67
C GLU A 248 -6.12 -3.49 2.06
N SER A 249 -5.30 -2.56 2.56
CA SER A 249 -5.58 -1.85 3.81
C SER A 249 -6.87 -1.03 3.73
N LEU A 250 -7.11 -0.34 2.60
CA LEU A 250 -8.38 0.34 2.35
C LEU A 250 -9.56 -0.64 2.34
N CYS A 251 -9.41 -1.79 1.66
CA CYS A 251 -10.45 -2.81 1.60
C CYS A 251 -10.84 -3.29 3.00
N LYS A 252 -9.87 -3.76 3.79
CA LYS A 252 -10.13 -4.25 5.15
C LYS A 252 -10.66 -3.14 6.07
N LEU A 253 -10.11 -1.93 5.98
CA LEU A 253 -10.57 -0.82 6.82
C LEU A 253 -12.04 -0.44 6.55
N MET A 254 -12.46 -0.42 5.27
CA MET A 254 -13.87 -0.19 4.93
C MET A 254 -14.78 -1.26 5.56
N GLY A 255 -14.35 -2.52 5.53
CA GLY A 255 -15.05 -3.62 6.19
C GLY A 255 -15.22 -3.37 7.68
N HIS A 256 -14.14 -3.03 8.37
CA HIS A 256 -14.17 -2.70 9.80
C HIS A 256 -15.08 -1.51 10.12
N ARG A 257 -14.93 -0.41 9.40
CA ARG A 257 -15.70 0.83 9.63
C ARG A 257 -17.20 0.65 9.43
N THR A 258 -17.59 -0.23 8.52
CA THR A 258 -19.00 -0.46 8.20
C THR A 258 -19.64 -1.49 9.13
N THR A 259 -18.90 -2.51 9.54
CA THR A 259 -19.46 -3.64 10.29
C THR A 259 -19.19 -3.59 11.80
N GLY A 260 -18.17 -2.84 12.24
CA GLY A 260 -17.66 -2.88 13.61
C GLY A 260 -16.89 -4.18 13.95
N GLN A 261 -16.79 -5.11 13.01
CA GLN A 261 -16.01 -6.33 13.16
C GLN A 261 -14.57 -6.11 12.69
N PRO A 262 -13.60 -6.98 13.02
CA PRO A 262 -12.29 -6.92 12.40
C PRO A 262 -12.40 -6.89 10.87
N GLY A 263 -11.69 -5.96 10.24
CA GLY A 263 -11.69 -5.82 8.78
C GLY A 263 -11.08 -7.06 8.12
N SER A 264 -11.78 -7.59 7.13
CA SER A 264 -11.40 -8.79 6.37
C SER A 264 -11.58 -8.55 4.87
N TRP A 265 -11.04 -9.43 4.03
CA TRP A 265 -11.37 -9.39 2.61
C TRP A 265 -12.85 -9.62 2.37
N SER A 266 -13.46 -10.51 3.13
CA SER A 266 -14.90 -10.82 3.00
C SER A 266 -15.79 -9.60 3.27
N ASN A 267 -15.65 -8.93 4.41
CA ASN A 267 -16.47 -7.76 4.72
C ASN A 267 -16.08 -6.53 3.91
N GLY A 268 -14.78 -6.36 3.60
CA GLY A 268 -14.29 -5.23 2.80
C GLY A 268 -14.80 -5.27 1.35
N THR A 269 -14.72 -6.43 0.69
CA THR A 269 -15.23 -6.59 -0.68
C THR A 269 -16.76 -6.50 -0.75
N ALA A 270 -17.46 -6.97 0.29
CA ALA A 270 -18.90 -6.77 0.41
C ALA A 270 -19.29 -5.30 0.49
N VAL A 271 -18.54 -4.48 1.25
CA VAL A 271 -18.73 -3.03 1.33
C VAL A 271 -18.44 -2.35 -0.02
N MET A 272 -17.36 -2.72 -0.70
CA MET A 272 -17.07 -2.20 -2.04
C MET A 272 -18.20 -2.51 -3.02
N ARG A 273 -18.72 -3.73 -3.01
CA ARG A 273 -19.89 -4.12 -3.82
C ARG A 273 -21.13 -3.31 -3.48
N MET A 274 -21.39 -3.09 -2.19
CA MET A 274 -22.50 -2.26 -1.73
C MET A 274 -22.38 -0.81 -2.25
N GLN A 275 -21.19 -0.21 -2.22
CA GLN A 275 -20.96 1.14 -2.74
C GLN A 275 -21.24 1.23 -4.26
N VAL A 276 -20.81 0.24 -5.03
CA VAL A 276 -21.13 0.15 -6.47
C VAL A 276 -22.63 0.03 -6.68
N GLN A 277 -23.32 -0.83 -5.92
CA GLN A 277 -24.76 -1.02 -6.02
C GLN A 277 -25.55 0.23 -5.68
N GLN A 278 -25.18 0.94 -4.63
CA GLN A 278 -25.81 2.20 -4.20
C GLN A 278 -25.65 3.30 -5.25
N ARG A 279 -24.47 3.39 -5.87
CA ARG A 279 -24.15 4.46 -6.82
C ARG A 279 -24.62 4.21 -8.25
N LEU A 280 -24.52 2.97 -8.72
CA LEU A 280 -24.83 2.61 -10.11
C LEU A 280 -26.08 1.76 -10.28
N GLY A 281 -26.64 1.25 -9.22
CA GLY A 281 -27.78 0.34 -9.21
C GLY A 281 -27.38 -1.14 -9.18
N PRO A 282 -28.35 -2.03 -8.83
CA PRO A 282 -28.10 -3.46 -8.60
C PRO A 282 -27.59 -4.20 -9.85
N ALA A 283 -28.04 -3.81 -11.06
CA ALA A 283 -27.64 -4.45 -12.30
C ALA A 283 -26.10 -4.40 -12.54
N PHE A 284 -25.43 -3.33 -12.12
CA PHE A 284 -23.97 -3.22 -12.25
C PHE A 284 -23.20 -4.04 -11.22
N ALA A 285 -23.81 -4.32 -10.07
CA ALA A 285 -23.20 -5.12 -9.03
C ALA A 285 -23.43 -6.63 -9.20
N GLN A 286 -24.39 -7.03 -10.04
CA GLN A 286 -24.83 -8.42 -10.17
C GLN A 286 -23.70 -9.32 -10.66
N ASP A 287 -23.01 -8.93 -11.72
CA ASP A 287 -21.95 -9.72 -12.37
C ASP A 287 -20.54 -9.40 -11.87
N MET A 288 -20.45 -8.51 -10.86
CA MET A 288 -19.18 -8.14 -10.27
C MET A 288 -18.75 -9.16 -9.21
N ILE A 289 -17.53 -9.66 -9.33
CA ILE A 289 -16.87 -10.45 -8.31
C ILE A 289 -15.64 -9.66 -7.83
N LEU A 290 -15.57 -9.41 -6.53
CA LEU A 290 -14.41 -8.82 -5.88
C LEU A 290 -13.89 -9.84 -4.87
N ALA A 291 -12.66 -10.29 -5.06
CA ALA A 291 -11.96 -11.20 -4.16
C ALA A 291 -11.03 -10.43 -3.21
N ASP A 292 -10.35 -9.41 -3.71
CA ASP A 292 -9.40 -8.59 -2.95
C ASP A 292 -9.54 -7.09 -3.29
N GLY A 293 -8.74 -6.26 -2.61
CA GLY A 293 -8.74 -4.81 -2.79
C GLY A 293 -7.86 -4.33 -3.95
N SER A 294 -6.78 -5.03 -4.26
CA SER A 294 -5.77 -4.62 -5.23
C SER A 294 -6.02 -5.08 -6.66
N GLY A 295 -6.77 -6.17 -6.83
CA GLY A 295 -6.93 -6.82 -8.12
C GLY A 295 -5.87 -7.87 -8.41
N LEU A 296 -5.09 -8.30 -7.42
CA LEU A 296 -4.06 -9.33 -7.59
C LEU A 296 -4.68 -10.73 -7.73
N SER A 297 -5.77 -10.99 -7.01
CA SER A 297 -6.52 -12.24 -7.16
C SER A 297 -7.08 -12.39 -8.57
N ARG A 298 -6.87 -13.55 -9.16
CA ARG A 298 -7.42 -13.89 -10.47
C ARG A 298 -8.93 -14.17 -10.46
N ASN A 299 -9.54 -14.18 -9.27
CA ASN A 299 -10.97 -14.38 -9.11
C ASN A 299 -11.79 -13.10 -9.25
N ASN A 300 -11.15 -11.92 -9.30
CA ASN A 300 -11.83 -10.68 -9.58
C ASN A 300 -12.47 -10.69 -11.00
N ARG A 301 -13.72 -10.20 -11.10
CA ARG A 301 -14.44 -10.05 -12.37
C ARG A 301 -15.11 -8.69 -12.44
N LEU A 302 -14.75 -7.92 -13.44
CA LEU A 302 -15.30 -6.58 -13.70
C LEU A 302 -15.51 -6.38 -15.19
N THR A 303 -16.48 -5.54 -15.57
CA THR A 303 -16.68 -5.15 -16.95
C THR A 303 -16.12 -3.74 -17.21
N PRO A 304 -15.67 -3.44 -18.45
CA PRO A 304 -15.28 -2.07 -18.80
C PRO A 304 -16.41 -1.07 -18.60
N GLN A 305 -17.65 -1.46 -18.85
CA GLN A 305 -18.83 -0.63 -18.65
C GLN A 305 -19.01 -0.23 -17.19
N LEU A 306 -18.88 -1.19 -16.24
CA LEU A 306 -18.95 -0.90 -14.80
C LEU A 306 -17.88 0.10 -14.40
N LEU A 307 -16.62 -0.14 -14.78
CA LEU A 307 -15.51 0.74 -14.43
C LEU A 307 -15.69 2.15 -15.01
N THR A 308 -16.11 2.26 -16.29
CA THR A 308 -16.36 3.56 -16.92
C THR A 308 -17.48 4.32 -16.19
N ARG A 309 -18.59 3.65 -15.87
CA ARG A 309 -19.70 4.26 -15.10
C ARG A 309 -19.28 4.65 -13.70
N TRP A 310 -18.51 3.81 -13.02
CA TRP A 310 -17.96 4.10 -11.68
C TRP A 310 -17.09 5.34 -11.69
N ILE A 311 -16.09 5.41 -12.57
CA ILE A 311 -15.20 6.55 -12.73
C ILE A 311 -15.99 7.83 -13.04
N ALA A 312 -16.90 7.77 -14.02
CA ALA A 312 -17.71 8.93 -14.40
C ALA A 312 -18.60 9.43 -13.27
N SER A 313 -19.18 8.52 -12.48
CA SER A 313 -20.06 8.89 -11.36
C SER A 313 -19.28 9.55 -10.23
N LEU A 314 -18.09 9.04 -9.90
CA LEU A 314 -17.22 9.63 -8.88
C LEU A 314 -16.64 10.96 -9.33
N ALA A 315 -16.13 11.06 -10.57
CA ALA A 315 -15.53 12.29 -11.06
C ALA A 315 -16.50 13.50 -11.11
N ARG A 316 -17.80 13.24 -11.08
CA ARG A 316 -18.87 14.28 -11.01
C ARG A 316 -19.36 14.57 -9.61
N ASP A 317 -18.91 13.80 -8.63
CA ASP A 317 -19.37 13.94 -7.24
C ASP A 317 -18.78 15.21 -6.62
N PRO A 318 -19.61 16.10 -6.06
CA PRO A 318 -19.13 17.36 -5.50
C PRO A 318 -18.26 17.19 -4.25
N THR A 319 -18.39 16.08 -3.54
CA THR A 319 -17.64 15.78 -2.31
C THR A 319 -16.34 15.02 -2.58
N TYR A 320 -16.39 14.04 -3.48
CA TYR A 320 -15.29 13.08 -3.67
C TYR A 320 -14.55 13.26 -4.99
N GLY A 321 -15.15 13.96 -5.96
CA GLY A 321 -14.70 13.94 -7.34
C GLY A 321 -13.29 14.44 -7.52
N GLU A 322 -12.96 15.56 -6.91
CA GLU A 322 -11.63 16.15 -7.01
C GLU A 322 -10.55 15.24 -6.39
N ALA A 323 -10.81 14.72 -5.19
CA ALA A 323 -9.89 13.80 -4.50
C ALA A 323 -9.70 12.50 -5.29
N PHE A 324 -10.78 11.96 -5.87
CA PHE A 324 -10.73 10.77 -6.71
C PHE A 324 -9.90 10.99 -7.97
N VAL A 325 -10.14 12.09 -8.70
CA VAL A 325 -9.44 12.41 -9.95
C VAL A 325 -7.96 12.63 -9.69
N ARG A 326 -7.61 13.41 -8.66
CA ARG A 326 -6.21 13.68 -8.29
C ARG A 326 -5.45 12.45 -7.83
N SER A 327 -6.13 11.43 -7.30
CA SER A 327 -5.47 10.19 -6.89
C SER A 327 -4.95 9.35 -8.06
N MET A 328 -5.44 9.57 -9.29
CA MET A 328 -4.99 8.84 -10.48
C MET A 328 -3.72 9.44 -11.07
N ALA A 329 -2.82 8.60 -11.58
CA ALA A 329 -1.60 9.03 -12.23
C ALA A 329 -1.89 9.92 -13.46
N GLU A 330 -1.22 11.04 -13.57
CA GLU A 330 -1.13 11.83 -14.81
C GLU A 330 -0.06 11.22 -15.73
N ILE A 331 -0.12 11.54 -17.02
CA ILE A 331 0.95 11.15 -17.95
C ILE A 331 2.28 11.76 -17.48
N GLY A 332 3.31 10.92 -17.42
CA GLY A 332 4.62 11.31 -16.89
C GLY A 332 4.84 10.91 -15.43
N GLU A 333 3.77 10.48 -14.71
CA GLU A 333 3.83 10.08 -13.31
C GLU A 333 3.66 8.58 -13.09
N GLY A 334 4.16 8.07 -11.98
CA GLY A 334 3.91 6.73 -11.47
C GLY A 334 3.93 5.65 -12.55
N THR A 335 2.83 4.90 -12.64
CA THR A 335 2.69 3.81 -13.63
C THR A 335 2.49 4.32 -15.06
N LEU A 336 2.21 5.59 -15.26
CA LEU A 336 2.10 6.23 -16.59
C LEU A 336 3.37 6.99 -17.00
N ARG A 337 4.44 7.01 -16.21
CA ARG A 337 5.68 7.75 -16.47
C ARG A 337 6.33 7.43 -17.81
N LYS A 338 6.25 6.19 -18.26
CA LYS A 338 6.83 5.74 -19.54
C LYS A 338 5.81 5.53 -20.64
N ARG A 339 4.56 5.93 -20.39
CA ARG A 339 3.43 5.79 -21.35
C ARG A 339 3.24 7.06 -22.14
N PHE A 340 2.61 6.97 -23.30
CA PHE A 340 2.22 8.09 -24.16
C PHE A 340 3.39 8.99 -24.65
N LYS A 341 4.63 8.48 -24.65
CA LYS A 341 5.84 9.28 -24.98
C LYS A 341 5.79 10.00 -26.33
N ASN A 342 5.11 9.39 -27.32
CA ASN A 342 5.01 9.91 -28.68
C ASN A 342 3.61 10.51 -28.96
N ALA A 343 2.71 10.50 -27.99
CA ALA A 343 1.37 11.03 -28.17
C ALA A 343 1.36 12.53 -27.87
N LYS A 344 1.00 13.33 -28.87
CA LYS A 344 0.77 14.77 -28.72
C LYS A 344 -0.67 14.99 -28.28
N LEU A 345 -0.95 14.78 -27.00
CA LEU A 345 -2.28 14.96 -26.44
C LEU A 345 -2.50 16.42 -26.05
N ARG A 346 -3.69 16.94 -26.32
CA ARG A 346 -4.15 18.28 -25.96
C ARG A 346 -4.91 18.28 -24.65
N CYS A 347 -5.61 17.18 -24.39
CA CYS A 347 -6.32 16.95 -23.13
C CYS A 347 -5.38 16.52 -22.02
N GLU A 348 -5.82 16.73 -20.78
CA GLU A 348 -5.24 16.08 -19.61
C GLU A 348 -5.73 14.64 -19.57
N VAL A 349 -4.81 13.69 -19.33
CA VAL A 349 -5.12 12.28 -19.19
C VAL A 349 -4.65 11.80 -17.84
N ARG A 350 -5.59 11.32 -17.02
CA ARG A 350 -5.32 10.64 -15.75
C ARG A 350 -5.85 9.22 -15.81
N GLY A 351 -5.11 8.29 -15.23
CA GLY A 351 -5.53 6.90 -15.28
C GLY A 351 -4.81 5.98 -14.31
N LYS A 352 -5.34 4.78 -14.23
CA LYS A 352 -4.78 3.66 -13.49
C LYS A 352 -4.52 2.51 -14.45
N SER A 353 -3.27 2.08 -14.55
CA SER A 353 -2.90 0.87 -15.28
C SER A 353 -3.01 -0.36 -14.37
N GLY A 354 -3.27 -1.52 -14.97
CA GLY A 354 -3.23 -2.81 -14.30
C GLY A 354 -2.40 -3.82 -15.09
N TYR A 355 -1.70 -4.67 -14.35
CA TYR A 355 -0.95 -5.78 -14.91
C TYR A 355 -0.91 -6.97 -13.96
N ILE A 356 -1.40 -8.09 -14.46
CA ILE A 356 -1.06 -9.42 -13.97
C ILE A 356 -0.73 -10.29 -15.20
N ARG A 357 -0.14 -11.47 -14.99
CA ARG A 357 0.21 -12.36 -16.11
C ARG A 357 -0.98 -12.58 -17.04
N SER A 358 -0.79 -12.33 -18.35
CA SER A 358 -1.80 -12.43 -19.41
C SER A 358 -2.99 -11.45 -19.33
N VAL A 359 -2.91 -10.40 -18.46
CA VAL A 359 -3.95 -9.37 -18.35
C VAL A 359 -3.32 -7.99 -18.34
N ARG A 360 -3.91 -7.07 -19.10
CA ARG A 360 -3.57 -5.64 -19.10
C ARG A 360 -4.83 -4.80 -19.00
N SER A 361 -4.78 -3.74 -18.25
CA SER A 361 -5.86 -2.78 -18.16
C SER A 361 -5.35 -1.34 -18.13
N LEU A 362 -6.19 -0.44 -18.62
CA LEU A 362 -6.04 1.00 -18.45
C LEU A 362 -7.42 1.63 -18.34
N SER A 363 -7.67 2.33 -17.25
CA SER A 363 -8.95 3.02 -17.00
C SER A 363 -8.69 4.40 -16.44
N GLY A 364 -9.50 5.39 -16.77
CA GLY A 364 -9.29 6.74 -16.28
C GLY A 364 -10.20 7.79 -16.92
N LEU A 365 -9.68 9.01 -17.00
CA LEU A 365 -10.35 10.19 -17.51
C LEU A 365 -9.48 10.92 -18.54
N VAL A 366 -10.12 11.39 -19.60
CA VAL A 366 -9.59 12.40 -20.51
C VAL A 366 -10.36 13.69 -20.24
N THR A 367 -9.67 14.78 -19.94
CA THR A 367 -10.26 16.08 -19.60
C THR A 367 -9.79 17.11 -20.61
N ASP A 368 -10.71 17.74 -21.31
CA ASP A 368 -10.42 18.89 -22.15
C ASP A 368 -10.03 20.09 -21.26
N ARG A 369 -8.84 20.63 -21.47
CA ARG A 369 -8.29 21.72 -20.65
C ARG A 369 -9.02 23.06 -20.85
N GLU A 370 -9.68 23.26 -22.00
CA GLU A 370 -10.36 24.49 -22.33
C GLU A 370 -11.81 24.48 -21.84
N THR A 371 -12.52 23.38 -22.05
CA THR A 371 -13.95 23.28 -21.73
C THR A 371 -14.24 22.63 -20.39
N GLY A 372 -13.27 21.92 -19.81
CA GLY A 372 -13.46 21.10 -18.61
C GLY A 372 -14.29 19.84 -18.84
N GLN A 373 -14.70 19.54 -20.06
CA GLN A 373 -15.42 18.30 -20.38
C GLN A 373 -14.57 17.08 -20.09
N ARG A 374 -15.21 16.01 -19.60
CA ARG A 374 -14.53 14.78 -19.20
C ARG A 374 -15.15 13.56 -19.88
N ILE A 375 -14.32 12.69 -20.41
CA ILE A 375 -14.70 11.36 -20.89
C ILE A 375 -13.99 10.30 -20.04
N ALA A 376 -14.79 9.45 -19.40
CA ALA A 376 -14.26 8.29 -18.67
C ALA A 376 -14.04 7.13 -19.66
N TYR A 377 -12.96 6.40 -19.49
CA TYR A 377 -12.63 5.24 -20.31
C TYR A 377 -12.17 4.05 -19.47
N SER A 378 -12.37 2.85 -20.01
CA SER A 378 -11.85 1.61 -19.42
C SER A 378 -11.58 0.58 -20.53
N ILE A 379 -10.36 0.08 -20.57
CA ILE A 379 -9.89 -0.91 -21.54
C ILE A 379 -9.31 -2.07 -20.76
N LEU A 380 -9.96 -3.24 -20.88
CA LEU A 380 -9.53 -4.47 -20.22
C LEU A 380 -9.19 -5.50 -21.30
N ILE A 381 -8.00 -6.06 -21.24
CA ILE A 381 -7.50 -7.08 -22.17
C ILE A 381 -7.03 -8.25 -21.32
N ASP A 382 -7.62 -9.42 -21.57
CA ASP A 382 -7.23 -10.67 -20.94
C ASP A 382 -6.78 -11.72 -21.97
N ASN A 383 -6.35 -12.89 -21.50
CA ASN A 383 -5.84 -13.97 -22.34
C ASN A 383 -4.73 -13.54 -23.31
N ILE A 384 -3.89 -12.60 -22.89
CA ILE A 384 -2.82 -12.04 -23.72
C ILE A 384 -1.76 -13.11 -23.97
N PRO A 385 -1.44 -13.42 -25.25
CA PRO A 385 -0.35 -14.33 -25.59
C PRO A 385 1.01 -13.79 -25.14
N ALA A 386 1.96 -14.69 -24.90
CA ALA A 386 3.33 -14.30 -24.61
C ALA A 386 3.90 -13.42 -25.74
N GLY A 387 4.57 -12.32 -25.37
CA GLY A 387 5.16 -11.35 -26.29
C GLY A 387 4.20 -10.28 -26.84
N ALA A 388 2.89 -10.34 -26.56
CA ALA A 388 1.93 -9.35 -27.05
C ALA A 388 1.74 -8.12 -26.13
N ASP A 389 2.44 -8.06 -25.02
CA ASP A 389 2.32 -6.97 -24.03
C ASP A 389 2.51 -5.56 -24.59
N ALA A 390 3.48 -5.37 -25.50
CA ALA A 390 3.75 -4.08 -26.12
C ALA A 390 2.55 -3.60 -26.97
N ARG A 391 1.97 -4.50 -27.78
CA ARG A 391 0.80 -4.20 -28.60
C ARG A 391 -0.42 -3.81 -27.76
N CYS A 392 -0.62 -4.46 -26.60
CA CYS A 392 -1.70 -4.08 -25.70
C CYS A 392 -1.53 -2.65 -25.15
N LYS A 393 -0.30 -2.26 -24.84
CA LYS A 393 0.00 -0.89 -24.39
C LYS A 393 -0.23 0.13 -25.51
N GLU A 394 0.21 -0.17 -26.73
CA GLU A 394 -0.01 0.67 -27.91
C GLU A 394 -1.51 0.84 -28.20
N PHE A 395 -2.28 -0.25 -28.11
CA PHE A 395 -3.75 -0.20 -28.27
C PHE A 395 -4.40 0.70 -27.22
N HIS A 396 -4.01 0.58 -25.94
CA HIS A 396 -4.49 1.48 -24.90
C HIS A 396 -4.20 2.96 -25.21
N GLU A 397 -3.00 3.25 -25.67
CA GLU A 397 -2.58 4.61 -25.98
C GLU A 397 -3.31 5.18 -27.19
N GLU A 398 -3.54 4.33 -28.20
CA GLU A 398 -4.30 4.73 -29.41
C GLU A 398 -5.77 5.03 -29.10
N VAL A 399 -6.44 4.21 -28.26
CA VAL A 399 -7.82 4.50 -27.83
C VAL A 399 -7.91 5.85 -27.11
N VAL A 400 -6.96 6.14 -26.19
CA VAL A 400 -6.93 7.42 -25.47
C VAL A 400 -6.65 8.58 -26.44
N ARG A 401 -5.75 8.39 -27.41
CA ARG A 401 -5.49 9.37 -28.46
C ARG A 401 -6.73 9.67 -29.31
N LEU A 402 -7.53 8.66 -29.66
CA LEU A 402 -8.78 8.85 -30.38
C LEU A 402 -9.80 9.65 -29.56
N ILE A 403 -9.88 9.42 -28.25
CA ILE A 403 -10.73 10.22 -27.36
C ILE A 403 -10.25 11.68 -27.35
N ASP A 404 -8.95 11.94 -27.25
CA ASP A 404 -8.37 13.28 -27.31
C ASP A 404 -8.75 14.00 -28.62
N VAL A 405 -8.59 13.33 -29.76
CA VAL A 405 -9.00 13.87 -31.09
C VAL A 405 -10.50 14.13 -31.18
N TYR A 406 -11.32 13.22 -30.64
CA TYR A 406 -12.78 13.40 -30.59
C TYR A 406 -13.18 14.64 -29.80
N MET A 407 -12.54 14.89 -28.66
CA MET A 407 -12.84 16.03 -27.79
C MET A 407 -12.37 17.37 -28.37
N THR A 408 -11.21 17.38 -29.02
CA THR A 408 -10.52 18.60 -29.43
C THR A 408 -10.56 18.86 -30.93
N GLY A 409 -11.15 17.96 -31.73
CA GLY A 409 -11.13 17.98 -33.20
C GLY A 409 -9.74 17.61 -33.78
N PRO A 410 -9.62 17.47 -35.10
CA PRO A 410 -8.35 17.15 -35.72
C PRO A 410 -7.32 18.24 -35.45
N ALA A 411 -6.06 17.83 -35.23
CA ALA A 411 -4.97 18.79 -35.02
C ALA A 411 -4.89 19.76 -36.22
N PRO A 412 -4.68 21.08 -36.00
CA PRO A 412 -4.54 22.01 -37.09
C PRO A 412 -3.41 21.52 -38.01
N SER A 413 -3.70 21.42 -39.32
CA SER A 413 -2.69 21.09 -40.31
C SER A 413 -1.57 22.11 -40.24
N ARG A 414 -0.34 21.65 -40.03
CA ARG A 414 0.83 22.56 -40.18
C ARG A 414 0.81 23.07 -41.61
N LYS A 415 0.54 24.37 -41.78
CA LYS A 415 0.87 25.10 -42.99
C LYS A 415 2.37 25.34 -43.09
#